data_a92e1fda328749c3b6cb118c8c194914
#
_entry.id   a92e1fda328749c3b6cb118c8c194914
#
_cell.length_a   1.000
_cell.length_b   1.000
_cell.length_c   1.000
_cell.angle_alpha   90.00
_cell.angle_beta   90.00
_cell.angle_gamma   90.00
#
_symmetry.space_group_name_H-M   'P 1'
#
loop_
_entity.id
_entity.type
_entity.pdbx_description
1 polymer ?
#
loop_
_entity_poly.entity_id
_entity_poly.type
_entity_poly.pdbx_seq_one_letter_code
_entity_poly.pdbx_strand_id
1 'polypeptide(L)'
;MSGDERHLGRTMSFGIPDVALGLVMGCVEDPWDRDAISLVCRHWCKVDALSRKHVTIAMAYSTTPDRLFRRFPCLESLKLKAKPRAAMFNLIPEDWGGYASPWIRELSASFQFLKVLHLRRMIVSNDDLAVLVRAKAHMLVSLKLDRCSGFSTPSLALVARRCKKLETLFLEESSVAEKENDEWLRELATSNTVLETLNFFLTDLRASPAHLLLLVRNCRRLKTLKISDCFMSDLVDLFRTAETLQDFAGGSFDDQDQGGNYANYYFPPSVQRLSLLYMGTNEMQILFPYGATLKKLDLQFTFLTTEDHCQLVQRCPNLEVLEVRDVIGDRGLEVVAQTCKKLHRLRVERGDDDQGGLEDEQGRVTQVGLMAVAQGCPDLEYWAVHVSDITNVALEAIGTFSKNLNDFRLVLLDREVHIADLPLDNGVRALLRGCTKLRRFAFYVRPGALSDIGLNYVGEFSKTVRYMLLGNVGGSDDGLLAFARGCPSLQKLELRSCCFTERTLAVAALQLKSLRYLWVQGYKASSTGTDLMAMVRPFWNIEFIAPNQSEPCPEGQAQVLAYYSLAGARTDCPMSVIPLYPSVGS
;
A
#
# COMPACT_ATOMS: atom_id res chain seq x y z
N MET A 1 60.44 19.24 -45.66
CA MET A 1 60.46 19.36 -44.21
C MET A 1 59.08 19.81 -43.79
N SER A 2 58.25 18.91 -43.46
CA SER A 2 56.84 19.10 -43.13
C SER A 2 56.64 18.93 -41.64
N GLY A 3 56.15 19.94 -41.00
CA GLY A 3 55.75 19.89 -39.60
C GLY A 3 54.26 19.59 -39.50
N ASP A 4 53.95 18.47 -38.89
CA ASP A 4 52.59 17.96 -38.65
C ASP A 4 52.13 18.53 -37.28
N GLU A 5 51.35 19.62 -37.30
CA GLU A 5 50.69 20.14 -36.11
C GLU A 5 49.28 19.58 -36.00
N ARG A 6 49.14 18.46 -35.25
CA ARG A 6 47.83 17.96 -34.81
C ARG A 6 47.35 18.78 -33.61
N HIS A 7 46.51 19.78 -33.89
CA HIS A 7 45.69 20.40 -32.85
C HIS A 7 44.69 19.39 -32.24
N LEU A 8 45.05 18.83 -31.10
CA LEU A 8 44.11 18.17 -30.21
C LEU A 8 43.22 19.26 -29.59
N GLY A 9 42.03 19.46 -30.16
CA GLY A 9 40.98 20.27 -29.57
C GLY A 9 40.54 19.65 -28.22
N ARG A 10 41.08 20.14 -27.13
CA ARG A 10 40.49 19.96 -25.79
C ARG A 10 39.18 20.73 -25.78
N THR A 11 38.09 20.05 -26.04
CA THR A 11 36.77 20.52 -25.62
C THR A 11 36.77 20.62 -24.10
N MET A 12 36.91 21.85 -23.59
CA MET A 12 36.66 22.17 -22.18
C MET A 12 35.17 21.91 -21.96
N SER A 13 34.81 20.72 -21.43
CA SER A 13 33.49 20.49 -20.91
C SER A 13 33.41 21.31 -19.62
N PHE A 14 32.67 22.39 -19.62
CA PHE A 14 32.21 23.07 -18.41
C PHE A 14 31.25 22.12 -17.67
N GLY A 15 31.81 21.09 -17.03
CA GLY A 15 31.03 20.16 -16.23
C GLY A 15 30.65 20.84 -14.94
N ILE A 16 29.37 20.78 -14.60
CA ILE A 16 28.88 21.14 -13.26
C ILE A 16 29.69 20.32 -12.23
N PRO A 17 30.27 20.93 -11.18
CA PRO A 17 31.00 20.20 -10.14
C PRO A 17 30.12 19.12 -9.52
N ASP A 18 30.71 17.95 -9.22
CA ASP A 18 29.98 16.78 -8.66
C ASP A 18 29.16 17.13 -7.42
N VAL A 19 29.68 18.01 -6.57
CA VAL A 19 28.98 18.47 -5.36
C VAL A 19 27.72 19.24 -5.72
N ALA A 20 27.82 20.18 -6.68
CA ALA A 20 26.67 20.98 -7.13
C ALA A 20 25.63 20.07 -7.84
N LEU A 21 26.11 19.18 -8.71
CA LEU A 21 25.23 18.22 -9.38
C LEU A 21 24.54 17.29 -8.36
N GLY A 22 25.25 16.83 -7.33
CA GLY A 22 24.69 16.01 -6.26
C GLY A 22 23.62 16.73 -5.44
N LEU A 23 23.80 18.03 -5.17
CA LEU A 23 22.80 18.86 -4.49
C LEU A 23 21.53 19.02 -5.35
N VAL A 24 21.70 19.34 -6.64
CA VAL A 24 20.55 19.43 -7.58
C VAL A 24 19.80 18.10 -7.67
N MET A 25 20.53 17.01 -7.83
CA MET A 25 19.91 15.67 -7.82
C MET A 25 19.18 15.39 -6.49
N GLY A 26 19.70 15.88 -5.37
CA GLY A 26 19.06 15.76 -4.05
C GLY A 26 17.69 16.41 -3.95
N CYS A 27 17.45 17.46 -4.74
CA CYS A 27 16.16 18.17 -4.80
C CYS A 27 15.12 17.49 -5.70
N VAL A 28 15.49 16.45 -6.44
CA VAL A 28 14.53 15.69 -7.26
C VAL A 28 13.83 14.67 -6.38
N GLU A 29 12.58 14.95 -6.03
CA GLU A 29 11.79 14.15 -5.08
C GLU A 29 11.10 12.96 -5.76
N ASP A 30 10.67 13.10 -7.03
CA ASP A 30 10.03 12.00 -7.76
C ASP A 30 11.03 10.86 -8.00
N PRO A 31 10.77 9.65 -7.49
CA PRO A 31 11.68 8.52 -7.66
C PRO A 31 11.95 8.14 -9.12
N TRP A 32 11.01 8.42 -10.00
CA TRP A 32 11.11 8.06 -11.42
C TRP A 32 12.01 9.05 -12.18
N ASP A 33 11.85 10.34 -11.90
CA ASP A 33 12.75 11.37 -12.43
C ASP A 33 14.17 11.13 -11.93
N ARG A 34 14.29 10.72 -10.66
CA ARG A 34 15.56 10.32 -10.06
C ARG A 34 16.18 9.10 -10.75
N ASP A 35 15.38 8.11 -11.12
CA ASP A 35 15.84 6.93 -11.87
C ASP A 35 16.24 7.31 -13.31
N ALA A 36 15.50 8.21 -13.97
CA ALA A 36 15.85 8.72 -15.28
C ALA A 36 17.19 9.46 -15.27
N ILE A 37 17.46 10.27 -14.24
CA ILE A 37 18.74 10.98 -14.03
C ILE A 37 19.91 9.99 -14.05
N SER A 38 19.80 8.86 -13.37
CA SER A 38 20.89 7.88 -13.33
C SER A 38 21.14 7.15 -14.65
N LEU A 39 20.25 7.29 -15.62
CA LEU A 39 20.38 6.70 -16.97
C LEU A 39 20.98 7.67 -17.99
N VAL A 40 21.16 8.95 -17.66
CA VAL A 40 21.67 9.98 -18.60
C VAL A 40 23.10 9.65 -19.07
N CYS A 41 24.02 9.40 -18.13
CA CYS A 41 25.38 8.97 -18.43
C CYS A 41 26.06 8.31 -17.23
N ARG A 42 27.23 7.71 -17.45
CA ARG A 42 28.02 7.05 -16.37
C ARG A 42 28.42 8.02 -15.25
N HIS A 43 28.70 9.27 -15.60
CA HIS A 43 29.06 10.29 -14.61
C HIS A 43 27.87 10.62 -13.71
N TRP A 44 26.71 10.92 -14.28
CA TRP A 44 25.48 11.16 -13.53
C TRP A 44 25.06 9.95 -12.69
N CYS A 45 25.23 8.75 -13.22
CA CYS A 45 24.99 7.51 -12.47
C CYS A 45 25.89 7.42 -11.22
N LYS A 46 27.17 7.83 -11.28
CA LYS A 46 28.07 7.85 -10.13
C LYS A 46 27.68 8.92 -9.10
N VAL A 47 27.36 10.13 -9.56
CA VAL A 47 26.92 11.23 -8.67
C VAL A 47 25.59 10.86 -7.99
N ASP A 48 24.64 10.27 -8.74
CA ASP A 48 23.40 9.75 -8.17
C ASP A 48 23.66 8.69 -7.09
N ALA A 49 24.60 7.78 -7.33
CA ALA A 49 24.96 6.72 -6.36
C ALA A 49 25.37 7.28 -4.98
N LEU A 50 26.12 8.36 -4.97
CA LEU A 50 26.64 8.99 -3.74
C LEU A 50 25.63 9.95 -3.10
N SER A 51 24.78 10.57 -3.91
CA SER A 51 23.79 11.56 -3.44
C SER A 51 22.43 10.96 -3.08
N ARG A 52 22.14 9.70 -3.47
CA ARG A 52 20.87 9.05 -3.17
C ARG A 52 20.85 8.53 -1.74
N LYS A 53 19.98 9.13 -0.94
CA LYS A 53 19.83 8.81 0.49
C LYS A 53 18.64 7.90 0.79
N HIS A 54 17.67 7.83 -0.11
CA HIS A 54 16.42 7.11 0.08
C HIS A 54 16.19 6.13 -1.06
N VAL A 55 15.98 4.86 -0.74
CA VAL A 55 15.68 3.81 -1.74
C VAL A 55 14.50 2.96 -1.27
N THR A 56 13.63 2.62 -2.23
CA THR A 56 12.56 1.64 -2.03
C THR A 56 12.78 0.45 -2.93
N ILE A 57 12.89 -0.74 -2.34
CA ILE A 57 12.92 -2.02 -3.05
C ILE A 57 11.51 -2.60 -3.00
N ALA A 58 10.87 -2.68 -4.15
CA ALA A 58 9.48 -3.11 -4.27
C ALA A 58 9.29 -4.64 -4.10
N MET A 59 10.36 -5.42 -4.32
CA MET A 59 10.43 -6.86 -4.14
C MET A 59 11.81 -7.21 -3.59
N ALA A 60 11.89 -7.73 -2.37
CA ALA A 60 13.16 -8.02 -1.69
C ALA A 60 14.06 -9.00 -2.46
N TYR A 61 13.45 -9.87 -3.26
CA TYR A 61 14.17 -10.82 -4.12
C TYR A 61 14.62 -10.22 -5.46
N SER A 62 14.37 -8.95 -5.73
CA SER A 62 14.78 -8.30 -6.99
C SER A 62 16.27 -7.93 -7.04
N THR A 63 16.92 -7.85 -5.90
CA THR A 63 18.35 -7.54 -5.77
C THR A 63 18.91 -8.09 -4.47
N THR A 64 20.23 -8.20 -4.36
CA THR A 64 20.91 -8.57 -3.10
C THR A 64 21.25 -7.34 -2.27
N PRO A 65 21.33 -7.48 -0.94
CA PRO A 65 21.74 -6.39 -0.05
C PRO A 65 23.14 -5.81 -0.39
N ASP A 66 24.11 -6.67 -0.67
CA ASP A 66 25.46 -6.28 -1.09
C ASP A 66 25.46 -5.46 -2.41
N ARG A 67 24.65 -5.88 -3.39
CA ARG A 67 24.50 -5.13 -4.64
C ARG A 67 23.89 -3.74 -4.38
N LEU A 68 22.93 -3.65 -3.46
CA LEU A 68 22.34 -2.37 -3.06
C LEU A 68 23.40 -1.47 -2.41
N PHE A 69 24.21 -2.01 -1.50
CA PHE A 69 25.27 -1.26 -0.85
C PHE A 69 26.32 -0.72 -1.86
N ARG A 70 26.80 -1.59 -2.75
CA ARG A 70 27.73 -1.16 -3.81
C ARG A 70 27.16 -0.06 -4.71
N ARG A 71 25.83 -0.06 -4.93
CA ARG A 71 25.18 0.96 -5.75
C ARG A 71 24.91 2.25 -4.99
N PHE A 72 24.55 2.19 -3.71
CA PHE A 72 24.15 3.33 -2.87
C PHE A 72 24.80 3.29 -1.49
N PRO A 73 26.11 3.58 -1.37
CA PRO A 73 26.85 3.43 -0.10
C PRO A 73 26.43 4.45 0.97
N CYS A 74 25.89 5.61 0.57
CA CYS A 74 25.50 6.70 1.47
C CYS A 74 24.01 6.68 1.87
N LEU A 75 23.37 5.49 1.83
CA LEU A 75 21.95 5.34 2.09
C LEU A 75 21.61 5.63 3.55
N GLU A 76 20.65 6.55 3.76
CA GLU A 76 20.14 6.91 5.10
C GLU A 76 18.76 6.26 5.38
N SER A 77 17.98 5.97 4.33
CA SER A 77 16.63 5.41 4.46
C SER A 77 16.39 4.30 3.46
N LEU A 78 15.96 3.14 3.96
CA LEU A 78 15.62 1.98 3.15
C LEU A 78 14.21 1.50 3.43
N LYS A 79 13.41 1.36 2.37
CA LYS A 79 12.12 0.68 2.41
C LYS A 79 12.20 -0.62 1.62
N LEU A 80 11.97 -1.74 2.30
CA LEU A 80 11.92 -3.08 1.70
C LEU A 80 10.50 -3.62 1.74
N LYS A 81 10.08 -4.21 0.63
CA LYS A 81 8.82 -4.95 0.54
C LYS A 81 9.12 -6.36 0.07
N ALA A 82 8.55 -7.37 0.69
CA ALA A 82 8.76 -8.75 0.28
C ALA A 82 7.49 -9.40 -0.26
N LYS A 83 6.66 -10.01 0.59
CA LYS A 83 5.49 -10.75 0.12
C LYS A 83 4.63 -9.92 -0.83
N PRO A 84 4.14 -10.50 -1.93
CA PRO A 84 3.15 -9.89 -2.81
C PRO A 84 1.92 -9.39 -2.03
N ARG A 85 1.19 -8.43 -2.60
CA ARG A 85 -0.06 -7.95 -1.97
C ARG A 85 -1.10 -9.06 -1.84
N ALA A 86 -1.09 -10.02 -2.73
CA ALA A 86 -1.95 -11.19 -2.71
C ALA A 86 -1.89 -11.97 -1.38
N ALA A 87 -0.75 -11.94 -0.67
CA ALA A 87 -0.61 -12.54 0.66
C ALA A 87 -1.55 -11.94 1.72
N MET A 88 -2.00 -10.69 1.55
CA MET A 88 -2.97 -10.05 2.45
C MET A 88 -4.39 -10.60 2.32
N PHE A 89 -4.65 -11.39 1.30
CA PHE A 89 -5.93 -12.03 1.00
C PHE A 89 -5.80 -13.56 1.05
N ASN A 90 -4.80 -14.06 1.76
CA ASN A 90 -4.48 -15.49 1.89
C ASN A 90 -4.29 -16.22 0.54
N LEU A 91 -3.99 -15.49 -0.53
CA LEU A 91 -3.81 -16.02 -1.88
C LEU A 91 -2.38 -16.52 -2.12
N ILE A 92 -1.46 -16.34 -1.19
CA ILE A 92 -0.07 -16.80 -1.24
C ILE A 92 0.23 -17.47 0.08
N PRO A 93 0.88 -18.64 0.09
CA PRO A 93 1.22 -19.35 1.30
C PRO A 93 1.93 -18.47 2.34
N GLU A 94 1.62 -18.67 3.60
CA GLU A 94 2.22 -17.87 4.68
C GLU A 94 3.74 -18.04 4.72
N ASP A 95 4.22 -19.25 4.44
CA ASP A 95 5.63 -19.61 4.37
C ASP A 95 6.31 -19.27 3.03
N TRP A 96 5.63 -18.57 2.11
CA TRP A 96 6.18 -18.21 0.80
C TRP A 96 7.58 -17.62 0.85
N GLY A 97 7.97 -17.03 1.98
CA GLY A 97 9.28 -16.41 2.19
C GLY A 97 9.15 -14.93 2.57
N GLY A 98 10.16 -14.15 2.23
CA GLY A 98 10.21 -12.74 2.59
C GLY A 98 10.94 -12.51 3.92
N TYR A 99 11.93 -13.33 4.22
CA TYR A 99 12.75 -13.24 5.43
C TYR A 99 13.63 -11.98 5.41
N ALA A 100 13.65 -11.27 6.55
CA ALA A 100 14.46 -10.07 6.71
C ALA A 100 15.94 -10.36 6.99
N SER A 101 16.26 -11.56 7.47
CA SER A 101 17.59 -11.92 7.98
C SER A 101 18.76 -11.63 7.01
N PRO A 102 18.68 -11.94 5.69
CA PRO A 102 19.77 -11.62 4.77
C PRO A 102 20.02 -10.12 4.65
N TRP A 103 18.93 -9.33 4.69
CA TRP A 103 18.98 -7.86 4.64
C TRP A 103 19.52 -7.28 5.93
N ILE A 104 19.03 -7.73 7.09
CA ILE A 104 19.43 -7.21 8.40
C ILE A 104 20.91 -7.43 8.65
N ARG A 105 21.46 -8.59 8.30
CA ARG A 105 22.90 -8.88 8.45
C ARG A 105 23.74 -7.88 7.67
N GLU A 106 23.45 -7.67 6.39
CA GLU A 106 24.21 -6.75 5.54
C GLU A 106 24.01 -5.28 5.95
N LEU A 107 22.75 -4.88 6.26
CA LEU A 107 22.44 -3.54 6.74
C LEU A 107 23.23 -3.21 8.03
N SER A 108 23.34 -4.18 8.91
CA SER A 108 24.08 -4.04 10.16
C SER A 108 25.60 -3.90 9.97
N ALA A 109 26.16 -4.63 9.00
CA ALA A 109 27.59 -4.65 8.72
C ALA A 109 28.07 -3.45 7.89
N SER A 110 27.34 -3.12 6.82
CA SER A 110 27.86 -2.28 5.73
C SER A 110 27.26 -0.87 5.68
N PHE A 111 25.97 -0.67 6.01
CA PHE A 111 25.28 0.61 5.84
C PHE A 111 25.49 1.57 7.02
N GLN A 112 26.59 2.33 6.99
CA GLN A 112 27.00 3.17 8.12
C GLN A 112 26.08 4.37 8.40
N PHE A 113 25.31 4.83 7.41
CA PHE A 113 24.48 6.05 7.53
C PHE A 113 22.99 5.75 7.71
N LEU A 114 22.59 4.46 7.84
CA LEU A 114 21.19 4.05 7.89
C LEU A 114 20.52 4.50 9.19
N LYS A 115 19.56 5.42 9.07
CA LYS A 115 18.74 5.99 10.17
C LYS A 115 17.29 5.53 10.14
N VAL A 116 16.78 5.19 8.95
CA VAL A 116 15.39 4.87 8.71
C VAL A 116 15.28 3.51 8.03
N LEU A 117 14.62 2.57 8.69
CA LEU A 117 14.34 1.25 8.13
C LEU A 117 12.83 0.99 8.13
N HIS A 118 12.29 0.69 6.95
CA HIS A 118 10.90 0.32 6.76
C HIS A 118 10.81 -1.05 6.09
N LEU A 119 10.48 -2.06 6.86
CA LEU A 119 10.18 -3.42 6.39
C LEU A 119 8.69 -3.57 6.20
N ARG A 120 8.26 -4.11 5.07
CA ARG A 120 6.84 -4.29 4.78
C ARG A 120 6.55 -5.69 4.25
N ARG A 121 5.60 -6.38 4.91
CA ARG A 121 5.22 -7.76 4.61
C ARG A 121 6.42 -8.70 4.58
N MET A 122 7.24 -8.64 5.63
CA MET A 122 8.44 -9.45 5.82
C MET A 122 8.32 -10.27 7.11
N ILE A 123 9.02 -11.39 7.13
CA ILE A 123 9.25 -12.17 8.33
C ILE A 123 10.51 -11.65 9.00
N VAL A 124 10.35 -11.14 10.22
CA VAL A 124 11.42 -10.50 11.01
C VAL A 124 11.55 -11.28 12.31
N SER A 125 12.66 -11.97 12.51
CA SER A 125 12.87 -12.75 13.75
C SER A 125 13.34 -11.88 14.91
N ASN A 126 13.25 -12.42 16.13
CA ASN A 126 13.84 -11.79 17.32
C ASN A 126 15.34 -11.55 17.15
N ASP A 127 16.05 -12.51 16.55
CA ASP A 127 17.49 -12.39 16.28
C ASP A 127 17.79 -11.26 15.28
N ASP A 128 16.93 -11.08 14.27
CA ASP A 128 17.08 -9.96 13.33
C ASP A 128 17.02 -8.61 14.07
N LEU A 129 16.04 -8.43 14.95
CA LEU A 129 15.93 -7.22 15.75
C LEU A 129 17.13 -7.06 16.72
N ALA A 130 17.61 -8.15 17.33
CA ALA A 130 18.78 -8.11 18.20
C ALA A 130 20.05 -7.71 17.43
N VAL A 131 20.27 -8.23 16.23
CA VAL A 131 21.40 -7.87 15.35
C VAL A 131 21.30 -6.40 14.92
N LEU A 132 20.12 -5.96 14.48
CA LEU A 132 19.89 -4.57 14.07
C LEU A 132 20.15 -3.60 15.23
N VAL A 133 19.60 -3.86 16.41
CA VAL A 133 19.76 -3.02 17.61
C VAL A 133 21.20 -2.95 18.05
N ARG A 134 21.92 -4.09 18.08
CA ARG A 134 23.34 -4.11 18.44
C ARG A 134 24.17 -3.19 17.55
N ALA A 135 23.89 -3.16 16.26
CA ALA A 135 24.68 -2.41 15.29
C ALA A 135 24.22 -0.95 15.14
N LYS A 136 22.90 -0.66 15.19
CA LYS A 136 22.33 0.61 14.75
C LYS A 136 21.55 1.40 15.81
N ALA A 137 21.39 0.89 17.02
CA ALA A 137 20.60 1.57 18.07
C ALA A 137 20.99 3.03 18.30
N HIS A 138 22.28 3.36 18.19
CA HIS A 138 22.80 4.70 18.45
C HIS A 138 22.40 5.75 17.39
N MET A 139 21.91 5.31 16.22
CA MET A 139 21.59 6.19 15.10
C MET A 139 20.21 5.97 14.52
N LEU A 140 19.51 4.89 14.88
CA LEU A 140 18.19 4.57 14.35
C LEU A 140 17.15 5.60 14.84
N VAL A 141 16.54 6.30 13.87
CA VAL A 141 15.52 7.34 14.08
C VAL A 141 14.12 6.80 13.79
N SER A 142 14.00 5.90 12.81
CA SER A 142 12.70 5.32 12.44
C SER A 142 12.81 3.85 12.15
N LEU A 143 11.99 3.05 12.85
CA LEU A 143 11.78 1.64 12.60
C LEU A 143 10.30 1.41 12.27
N LYS A 144 10.03 0.89 11.06
CA LYS A 144 8.68 0.53 10.63
C LYS A 144 8.65 -0.94 10.24
N LEU A 145 7.87 -1.70 10.99
CA LEU A 145 7.52 -3.10 10.71
C LEU A 145 6.04 -3.12 10.28
N ASP A 146 5.78 -2.85 9.01
CA ASP A 146 4.45 -2.68 8.42
C ASP A 146 3.96 -4.04 7.90
N ARG A 147 2.95 -4.62 8.52
CA ARG A 147 2.42 -5.95 8.18
C ARG A 147 3.51 -7.03 8.20
N CYS A 148 4.35 -6.98 9.20
CA CYS A 148 5.42 -7.94 9.42
C CYS A 148 5.00 -8.99 10.44
N SER A 149 5.74 -10.11 10.50
CA SER A 149 5.50 -11.20 11.45
C SER A 149 6.82 -11.76 11.97
N GLY A 150 6.77 -12.59 13.02
CA GLY A 150 7.90 -13.38 13.51
C GLY A 150 8.71 -12.76 14.66
N PHE A 151 8.41 -11.54 15.08
CA PHE A 151 9.00 -10.89 16.25
C PHE A 151 8.07 -10.97 17.48
N SER A 152 8.63 -10.76 18.66
CA SER A 152 7.93 -10.88 19.94
C SER A 152 8.02 -9.61 20.79
N THR A 153 7.22 -9.52 21.87
CA THR A 153 7.24 -8.39 22.81
C THR A 153 8.58 -8.22 23.52
N PRO A 154 9.34 -9.28 23.93
CA PRO A 154 10.70 -9.12 24.44
C PRO A 154 11.66 -8.43 23.46
N SER A 155 11.56 -8.72 22.16
CA SER A 155 12.41 -8.06 21.16
C SER A 155 12.02 -6.59 20.95
N LEU A 156 10.73 -6.23 21.07
CA LEU A 156 10.29 -4.83 21.08
C LEU A 156 10.81 -4.09 22.32
N ALA A 157 10.83 -4.73 23.50
CA ALA A 157 11.43 -4.16 24.71
C ALA A 157 12.94 -3.91 24.55
N LEU A 158 13.67 -4.78 23.83
CA LEU A 158 15.07 -4.55 23.49
C LEU A 158 15.25 -3.32 22.59
N VAL A 159 14.40 -3.16 21.56
CA VAL A 159 14.38 -1.97 20.70
C VAL A 159 14.13 -0.72 21.54
N ALA A 160 13.10 -0.73 22.37
CA ALA A 160 12.71 0.38 23.25
C ALA A 160 13.86 0.81 24.18
N ARG A 161 14.50 -0.17 24.83
CA ARG A 161 15.58 0.07 25.77
C ARG A 161 16.84 0.63 25.13
N ARG A 162 17.15 0.25 23.91
CA ARG A 162 18.44 0.57 23.25
C ARG A 162 18.36 1.73 22.27
N CYS A 163 17.26 1.89 21.53
CA CYS A 163 17.13 2.89 20.47
C CYS A 163 16.65 4.26 21.01
N LYS A 164 17.50 4.97 21.73
CA LYS A 164 17.17 6.24 22.42
C LYS A 164 16.84 7.41 21.48
N LYS A 165 17.21 7.32 20.20
CA LYS A 165 16.94 8.36 19.18
C LYS A 165 15.72 8.05 18.32
N LEU A 166 14.94 7.04 18.70
CA LEU A 166 13.80 6.60 17.91
C LEU A 166 12.66 7.63 17.99
N GLU A 167 12.38 8.30 16.88
CA GLU A 167 11.28 9.24 16.71
C GLU A 167 10.03 8.54 16.18
N THR A 168 10.20 7.41 15.45
CA THR A 168 9.08 6.65 14.89
C THR A 168 9.24 5.17 15.19
N LEU A 169 8.23 4.58 15.86
CA LEU A 169 8.01 3.14 15.94
C LEU A 169 6.65 2.82 15.33
N PHE A 170 6.65 2.00 14.27
CA PHE A 170 5.45 1.70 13.49
C PHE A 170 5.34 0.18 13.29
N LEU A 171 4.25 -0.41 13.77
CA LEU A 171 3.99 -1.85 13.80
C LEU A 171 2.62 -2.23 13.20
N GLU A 172 1.93 -1.33 12.52
CA GLU A 172 0.55 -1.48 12.03
C GLU A 172 0.30 -2.79 11.28
N GLU A 173 -0.79 -3.45 11.61
CA GLU A 173 -1.24 -4.72 11.02
C GLU A 173 -0.17 -5.83 11.06
N SER A 174 0.71 -5.84 12.06
CA SER A 174 1.75 -6.85 12.23
C SER A 174 1.29 -7.96 13.16
N SER A 175 1.74 -9.18 12.90
CA SER A 175 1.49 -10.35 13.76
C SER A 175 2.67 -10.58 14.70
N VAL A 176 2.43 -10.47 16.00
CA VAL A 176 3.45 -10.66 17.04
C VAL A 176 3.40 -12.10 17.54
N ALA A 177 4.54 -12.80 17.51
CA ALA A 177 4.60 -14.25 17.77
C ALA A 177 4.37 -14.61 19.26
N GLU A 178 4.98 -13.86 20.16
CA GLU A 178 4.87 -14.06 21.61
C GLU A 178 4.44 -12.77 22.28
N LYS A 179 3.32 -12.78 22.99
CA LYS A 179 2.63 -11.62 23.56
C LYS A 179 2.53 -11.78 25.07
N GLU A 180 3.66 -11.73 25.75
CA GLU A 180 3.68 -11.98 27.19
C GLU A 180 2.96 -10.87 27.98
N ASN A 181 3.34 -9.60 27.68
CA ASN A 181 2.82 -8.43 28.39
C ASN A 181 3.11 -7.14 27.59
N ASP A 182 2.74 -6.00 28.17
CA ASP A 182 3.02 -4.66 27.60
C ASP A 182 4.27 -3.99 28.19
N GLU A 183 5.20 -4.76 28.76
CA GLU A 183 6.47 -4.27 29.30
C GLU A 183 7.30 -3.52 28.26
N TRP A 184 7.22 -3.91 26.99
CA TRP A 184 7.85 -3.20 25.89
C TRP A 184 7.41 -1.73 25.80
N LEU A 185 6.13 -1.44 26.11
CA LEU A 185 5.58 -0.09 26.10
C LEU A 185 6.07 0.70 27.31
N ARG A 186 6.15 0.08 28.49
CA ARG A 186 6.74 0.69 29.69
C ARG A 186 8.21 1.03 29.46
N GLU A 187 8.99 0.11 28.88
CA GLU A 187 10.39 0.35 28.52
C GLU A 187 10.53 1.51 27.51
N LEU A 188 9.64 1.58 26.51
CA LEU A 188 9.63 2.67 25.55
C LEU A 188 9.35 4.01 26.25
N ALA A 189 8.32 4.04 27.10
CA ALA A 189 7.92 5.23 27.84
C ALA A 189 9.00 5.76 28.78
N THR A 190 9.77 4.87 29.42
CA THR A 190 10.84 5.26 30.37
C THR A 190 12.16 5.57 29.68
N SER A 191 12.41 4.97 28.53
CA SER A 191 13.69 5.01 27.85
C SER A 191 13.78 6.03 26.73
N ASN A 192 12.66 6.54 26.24
CA ASN A 192 12.59 7.43 25.09
C ASN A 192 11.85 8.72 25.44
N THR A 193 12.39 9.87 25.04
CA THR A 193 11.78 11.20 25.24
C THR A 193 11.59 11.97 23.92
N VAL A 194 12.05 11.40 22.79
CA VAL A 194 12.05 12.07 21.49
C VAL A 194 11.00 11.51 20.52
N LEU A 195 10.21 10.52 20.96
CA LEU A 195 9.23 9.85 20.14
C LEU A 195 8.17 10.84 19.64
N GLU A 196 7.93 10.85 18.32
CA GLU A 196 6.90 11.65 17.65
C GLU A 196 5.75 10.78 17.11
N THR A 197 6.05 9.52 16.78
CA THR A 197 5.07 8.58 16.24
C THR A 197 5.19 7.22 16.89
N LEU A 198 4.10 6.77 17.51
CA LEU A 198 3.88 5.38 17.90
C LEU A 198 2.63 4.86 17.19
N ASN A 199 2.79 3.78 16.43
CA ASN A 199 1.68 3.14 15.73
C ASN A 199 1.79 1.62 15.85
N PHE A 200 0.83 1.01 16.53
CA PHE A 200 0.58 -0.42 16.58
C PHE A 200 -0.92 -0.73 16.38
N PHE A 201 -1.59 0.11 15.59
CA PHE A 201 -2.99 -0.05 15.22
C PHE A 201 -3.21 -1.36 14.46
N LEU A 202 -4.31 -2.04 14.75
CA LEU A 202 -4.64 -3.36 14.19
C LEU A 202 -3.52 -4.40 14.38
N THR A 203 -2.73 -4.23 15.44
CA THR A 203 -1.70 -5.19 15.86
C THR A 203 -2.19 -5.82 17.14
N ASP A 204 -2.09 -7.13 17.24
CA ASP A 204 -2.53 -7.86 18.43
C ASP A 204 -1.53 -7.66 19.59
N LEU A 205 -1.43 -6.42 20.06
CA LEU A 205 -0.63 -6.00 21.20
C LEU A 205 -1.53 -5.34 22.25
N ARG A 206 -1.41 -5.77 23.49
CA ARG A 206 -2.09 -5.12 24.60
C ARG A 206 -1.32 -3.87 25.03
N ALA A 207 -2.06 -2.85 25.48
CA ALA A 207 -1.50 -1.63 26.01
C ALA A 207 -2.25 -1.23 27.29
N SER A 208 -1.53 -1.16 28.41
CA SER A 208 -2.09 -0.62 29.63
C SER A 208 -2.29 0.90 29.51
N PRO A 209 -3.45 1.44 29.88
CA PRO A 209 -3.68 2.90 29.95
C PRO A 209 -2.62 3.63 30.76
N ALA A 210 -2.12 3.03 31.84
CA ALA A 210 -1.07 3.59 32.67
C ALA A 210 0.26 3.76 31.92
N HIS A 211 0.64 2.78 31.10
CA HIS A 211 1.88 2.87 30.30
C HIS A 211 1.73 3.84 29.13
N LEU A 212 0.53 3.94 28.52
CA LEU A 212 0.22 4.95 27.51
C LEU A 212 0.31 6.36 28.11
N LEU A 213 -0.26 6.59 29.29
CA LEU A 213 -0.19 7.86 30.01
C LEU A 213 1.25 8.23 30.36
N LEU A 214 2.06 7.25 30.83
CA LEU A 214 3.48 7.44 31.11
C LEU A 214 4.25 7.85 29.84
N LEU A 215 3.96 7.21 28.71
CA LEU A 215 4.55 7.54 27.42
C LEU A 215 4.28 9.01 27.04
N VAL A 216 3.03 9.44 27.10
CA VAL A 216 2.62 10.81 26.72
C VAL A 216 3.28 11.85 27.66
N ARG A 217 3.40 11.54 28.96
CA ARG A 217 4.08 12.42 29.92
C ARG A 217 5.54 12.61 29.61
N ASN A 218 6.23 11.56 29.14
CA ASN A 218 7.67 11.57 28.87
C ASN A 218 7.98 12.05 27.44
N CYS A 219 7.13 11.69 26.45
CA CYS A 219 7.34 12.02 25.03
C CYS A 219 6.52 13.25 24.63
N ARG A 220 6.96 14.45 25.07
CA ARG A 220 6.26 15.72 24.83
C ARG A 220 6.12 16.13 23.37
N ARG A 221 6.82 15.46 22.45
CA ARG A 221 6.78 15.69 21.00
C ARG A 221 5.86 14.71 20.28
N LEU A 222 5.10 13.89 21.00
CA LEU A 222 4.24 12.87 20.41
C LEU A 222 3.09 13.50 19.63
N LYS A 223 3.08 13.32 18.32
CA LYS A 223 2.08 13.84 17.36
C LYS A 223 1.12 12.76 16.88
N THR A 224 1.59 11.53 16.79
CA THR A 224 0.81 10.40 16.30
C THR A 224 0.83 9.27 17.31
N LEU A 225 -0.35 8.89 17.78
CA LEU A 225 -0.56 7.73 18.64
C LEU A 225 -1.68 6.88 18.04
N LYS A 226 -1.30 5.70 17.52
CA LYS A 226 -2.24 4.72 17.00
C LYS A 226 -2.06 3.43 17.75
N ILE A 227 -3.11 3.05 18.47
CA ILE A 227 -3.09 1.94 19.41
C ILE A 227 -4.00 0.81 18.93
N SER A 228 -3.81 -0.37 19.48
CA SER A 228 -4.79 -1.44 19.41
C SER A 228 -5.99 -1.12 20.28
N ASP A 229 -6.90 -2.05 20.40
CA ASP A 229 -8.12 -1.89 21.18
C ASP A 229 -7.83 -1.48 22.64
N CYS A 230 -8.49 -0.39 23.07
CA CYS A 230 -8.44 0.14 24.42
C CYS A 230 -9.71 0.97 24.62
N PHE A 231 -10.38 0.86 25.78
CA PHE A 231 -11.60 1.61 25.99
C PHE A 231 -11.36 3.12 26.08
N MET A 232 -12.24 3.88 25.46
CA MET A 232 -12.16 5.34 25.46
C MET A 232 -12.24 5.92 26.87
N SER A 233 -12.99 5.29 27.78
CA SER A 233 -13.07 5.62 29.20
C SER A 233 -11.70 5.67 29.89
N ASP A 234 -10.81 4.77 29.51
CA ASP A 234 -9.46 4.64 30.07
C ASP A 234 -8.47 5.64 29.51
N LEU A 235 -8.81 6.32 28.41
CA LEU A 235 -7.94 7.26 27.69
C LEU A 235 -8.18 8.74 28.08
N VAL A 236 -9.11 9.04 28.95
CA VAL A 236 -9.46 10.42 29.32
C VAL A 236 -8.26 11.22 29.85
N ASP A 237 -7.48 10.69 30.77
CA ASP A 237 -6.30 11.35 31.33
C ASP A 237 -5.15 11.44 30.32
N LEU A 238 -5.06 10.48 29.40
CA LEU A 238 -4.12 10.54 28.29
C LEU A 238 -4.40 11.75 27.41
N PHE A 239 -5.65 11.94 26.96
CA PHE A 239 -6.02 13.07 26.11
C PHE A 239 -5.86 14.43 26.81
N ARG A 240 -6.08 14.50 28.13
CA ARG A 240 -5.81 15.71 28.92
C ARG A 240 -4.32 16.07 28.94
N THR A 241 -3.45 15.06 28.80
CA THR A 241 -2.00 15.26 28.87
C THR A 241 -1.35 15.44 27.49
N ALA A 242 -1.97 14.90 26.43
CA ALA A 242 -1.43 14.80 25.07
C ALA A 242 -1.64 16.06 24.21
N GLU A 243 -1.21 17.25 24.67
CA GLU A 243 -1.50 18.53 24.02
C GLU A 243 -1.02 18.63 22.56
N THR A 244 0.03 17.91 22.18
CA THR A 244 0.63 17.96 20.83
C THR A 244 0.07 16.91 19.87
N LEU A 245 -0.88 16.07 20.32
CA LEU A 245 -1.40 14.95 19.55
C LEU A 245 -2.26 15.44 18.37
N GLN A 246 -1.90 15.05 17.16
CA GLN A 246 -2.57 15.44 15.90
C GLN A 246 -3.28 14.28 15.21
N ASP A 247 -2.80 13.06 15.43
CA ASP A 247 -3.29 11.83 14.75
C ASP A 247 -3.50 10.74 15.80
N PHE A 248 -4.75 10.35 16.00
CA PHE A 248 -5.10 9.28 16.91
C PHE A 248 -5.88 8.19 16.19
N ALA A 249 -5.54 6.94 16.48
CA ALA A 249 -6.33 5.77 16.08
C ALA A 249 -6.41 4.75 17.21
N GLY A 250 -7.51 4.00 17.23
CA GLY A 250 -7.87 3.08 18.32
C GLY A 250 -8.93 3.68 19.21
N GLY A 251 -9.13 3.08 20.37
CA GLY A 251 -10.22 3.45 21.27
C GLY A 251 -11.55 2.84 20.83
N SER A 252 -12.07 1.99 21.69
CA SER A 252 -13.37 1.34 21.54
C SER A 252 -14.33 1.83 22.62
N PHE A 253 -15.61 1.53 22.44
CA PHE A 253 -16.67 1.87 23.36
C PHE A 253 -17.22 0.61 24.01
N ASP A 254 -17.51 0.66 25.31
CA ASP A 254 -18.09 -0.47 26.03
C ASP A 254 -19.61 -0.46 25.83
N ASP A 255 -20.20 -1.63 25.52
CA ASP A 255 -21.66 -1.80 25.41
C ASP A 255 -22.40 -1.52 26.74
N GLN A 256 -21.68 -1.54 27.87
CA GLN A 256 -22.24 -1.25 29.18
C GLN A 256 -22.44 0.24 29.44
N ASP A 257 -21.84 1.12 28.63
CA ASP A 257 -22.01 2.57 28.72
C ASP A 257 -23.35 3.08 28.12
N GLN A 258 -24.39 2.25 28.07
CA GLN A 258 -25.71 2.55 27.46
C GLN A 258 -26.46 3.77 28.07
N GLY A 259 -25.93 4.43 29.06
CA GLY A 259 -26.42 5.71 29.58
C GLY A 259 -25.37 6.81 29.53
N GLY A 260 -24.35 6.65 28.70
CA GLY A 260 -23.08 7.31 28.75
C GLY A 260 -23.14 8.83 28.67
N ASN A 261 -22.56 9.44 29.65
CA ASN A 261 -22.27 10.85 29.64
C ASN A 261 -21.02 11.10 28.79
N TYR A 262 -21.18 11.05 27.45
CA TYR A 262 -20.10 11.31 26.50
C TYR A 262 -19.49 12.73 26.61
N ALA A 263 -20.06 13.61 27.43
CA ALA A 263 -19.54 14.95 27.68
C ALA A 263 -18.14 14.95 28.33
N ASN A 264 -17.72 13.84 28.93
CA ASN A 264 -16.39 13.71 29.53
C ASN A 264 -15.31 13.29 28.53
N TYR A 265 -15.70 12.82 27.34
CA TYR A 265 -14.74 12.42 26.30
C TYR A 265 -14.37 13.63 25.45
N TYR A 266 -13.11 13.92 25.39
CA TYR A 266 -12.62 14.95 24.50
C TYR A 266 -11.26 14.57 23.91
N PHE A 267 -10.97 15.06 22.72
CA PHE A 267 -9.66 14.97 22.11
C PHE A 267 -8.90 16.29 22.24
N PRO A 268 -7.56 16.26 22.26
CA PRO A 268 -6.78 17.48 22.22
C PRO A 268 -7.18 18.39 21.03
N PRO A 269 -7.18 19.73 21.20
CA PRO A 269 -7.57 20.65 20.13
C PRO A 269 -6.69 20.57 18.87
N SER A 270 -5.48 20.03 19.01
CA SER A 270 -4.52 19.79 17.92
C SER A 270 -4.90 18.62 17.02
N VAL A 271 -5.87 17.77 17.40
CA VAL A 271 -6.27 16.59 16.64
C VAL A 271 -6.91 16.98 15.31
N GLN A 272 -6.36 16.42 14.23
CA GLN A 272 -6.82 16.62 12.86
C GLN A 272 -7.11 15.30 12.14
N ARG A 273 -6.71 14.16 12.71
CA ARG A 273 -6.88 12.84 12.12
C ARG A 273 -7.37 11.88 13.18
N LEU A 274 -8.47 11.20 12.88
CA LEU A 274 -9.10 10.24 13.78
C LEU A 274 -9.48 8.95 13.05
N SER A 275 -9.32 7.82 13.77
CA SER A 275 -9.84 6.51 13.41
C SER A 275 -10.27 5.81 14.70
N LEU A 276 -11.58 5.61 14.89
CA LEU A 276 -12.12 4.98 16.09
C LEU A 276 -12.65 3.58 15.78
N LEU A 277 -12.59 2.71 16.78
CA LEU A 277 -13.08 1.33 16.67
C LEU A 277 -14.46 1.22 17.33
N TYR A 278 -15.34 0.45 16.71
CA TYR A 278 -16.66 0.06 17.26
C TYR A 278 -17.56 1.23 17.70
N MET A 279 -17.33 2.41 17.15
CA MET A 279 -18.17 3.59 17.42
C MET A 279 -19.54 3.44 16.75
N GLY A 280 -20.59 3.61 17.51
CA GLY A 280 -21.99 3.62 17.04
C GLY A 280 -22.58 5.03 16.97
N THR A 281 -23.91 5.08 16.75
CA THR A 281 -24.68 6.33 16.59
C THR A 281 -24.59 7.22 17.81
N ASN A 282 -24.66 6.64 19.02
CA ASN A 282 -24.65 7.41 20.27
C ASN A 282 -23.30 8.08 20.53
N GLU A 283 -22.21 7.33 20.28
CA GLU A 283 -20.84 7.77 20.53
C GLU A 283 -20.36 8.79 19.48
N MET A 284 -20.93 8.77 18.28
CA MET A 284 -20.54 9.66 17.18
C MET A 284 -20.54 11.15 17.57
N GLN A 285 -21.38 11.54 18.53
CA GLN A 285 -21.51 12.93 18.98
C GLN A 285 -20.20 13.50 19.55
N ILE A 286 -19.29 12.66 20.06
CA ILE A 286 -17.97 13.09 20.55
C ILE A 286 -17.11 13.73 19.45
N LEU A 287 -17.39 13.44 18.18
CA LEU A 287 -16.66 13.98 17.03
C LEU A 287 -17.17 15.35 16.59
N PHE A 288 -18.39 15.72 16.93
CA PHE A 288 -19.02 16.95 16.42
C PHE A 288 -18.24 18.22 16.71
N PRO A 289 -17.65 18.42 17.91
CA PRO A 289 -16.86 19.61 18.19
C PRO A 289 -15.60 19.75 17.31
N TYR A 290 -15.11 18.62 16.78
CA TYR A 290 -13.86 18.57 15.99
C TYR A 290 -14.10 18.57 14.49
N GLY A 291 -15.34 18.40 14.03
CA GLY A 291 -15.65 18.23 12.61
C GLY A 291 -14.99 19.25 11.70
N ALA A 292 -15.04 20.54 12.08
CA ALA A 292 -14.43 21.61 11.28
C ALA A 292 -12.89 21.59 11.23
N THR A 293 -12.23 20.92 12.17
CA THR A 293 -10.75 20.81 12.23
C THR A 293 -10.22 19.53 11.63
N LEU A 294 -11.07 18.50 11.47
CA LEU A 294 -10.68 17.20 10.93
C LEU A 294 -10.29 17.30 9.46
N LYS A 295 -9.12 16.72 9.15
CA LYS A 295 -8.57 16.53 7.81
C LYS A 295 -8.60 15.07 7.37
N LYS A 296 -8.46 14.13 8.31
CA LYS A 296 -8.64 12.72 8.05
C LYS A 296 -9.66 12.12 9.01
N LEU A 297 -10.58 11.35 8.44
CA LEU A 297 -11.53 10.55 9.18
C LEU A 297 -11.55 9.13 8.59
N ASP A 298 -11.35 8.15 9.46
CA ASP A 298 -11.38 6.73 9.11
C ASP A 298 -12.47 6.05 9.95
N LEU A 299 -13.50 5.60 9.27
CA LEU A 299 -14.71 5.00 9.84
C LEU A 299 -14.88 3.53 9.41
N GLN A 300 -13.80 2.89 8.93
CA GLN A 300 -13.88 1.51 8.43
C GLN A 300 -14.27 0.49 9.50
N PHE A 301 -14.00 0.79 10.76
CA PHE A 301 -14.23 -0.10 11.88
C PHE A 301 -15.32 0.41 12.83
N THR A 302 -16.28 1.18 12.31
CA THR A 302 -17.41 1.73 13.07
C THR A 302 -18.72 1.04 12.70
N PHE A 303 -19.74 1.17 13.57
CA PHE A 303 -21.09 0.63 13.37
C PHE A 303 -22.09 1.71 12.96
N LEU A 304 -21.64 2.73 12.25
CA LEU A 304 -22.46 3.85 11.81
C LEU A 304 -23.38 3.45 10.65
N THR A 305 -24.61 3.97 10.70
CA THR A 305 -25.58 3.86 9.61
C THR A 305 -25.29 4.87 8.50
N THR A 306 -25.99 4.79 7.37
CA THR A 306 -25.92 5.81 6.29
C THR A 306 -26.26 7.20 6.81
N GLU A 307 -27.29 7.32 7.65
CA GLU A 307 -27.71 8.62 8.22
C GLU A 307 -26.65 9.21 9.14
N ASP A 308 -26.01 8.37 9.95
CA ASP A 308 -24.91 8.80 10.83
C ASP A 308 -23.75 9.36 10.00
N HIS A 309 -23.38 8.67 8.91
CA HIS A 309 -22.36 9.18 8.00
C HIS A 309 -22.75 10.55 7.42
N CYS A 310 -24.02 10.74 7.01
CA CYS A 310 -24.51 12.03 6.52
C CYS A 310 -24.35 13.12 7.57
N GLN A 311 -24.80 12.86 8.79
CA GLN A 311 -24.75 13.83 9.89
C GLN A 311 -23.32 14.23 10.28
N LEU A 312 -22.40 13.24 10.30
CA LEU A 312 -21.01 13.47 10.66
C LEU A 312 -20.26 14.22 9.56
N VAL A 313 -20.40 13.78 8.30
CA VAL A 313 -19.69 14.37 7.16
C VAL A 313 -20.11 15.82 6.93
N GLN A 314 -21.39 16.18 7.12
CA GLN A 314 -21.86 17.57 7.04
C GLN A 314 -21.10 18.53 7.96
N ARG A 315 -20.53 18.04 9.05
CA ARG A 315 -19.75 18.83 10.00
C ARG A 315 -18.26 18.89 9.66
N CYS A 316 -17.82 18.17 8.62
CA CYS A 316 -16.40 17.98 8.30
C CYS A 316 -15.99 18.59 6.94
N PRO A 317 -16.15 19.91 6.71
CA PRO A 317 -15.90 20.54 5.40
C PRO A 317 -14.43 20.57 5.00
N ASN A 318 -13.51 20.33 5.92
CA ASN A 318 -12.07 20.37 5.68
C ASN A 318 -11.42 18.99 5.49
N LEU A 319 -12.23 17.93 5.29
CA LEU A 319 -11.70 16.61 5.06
C LEU A 319 -10.88 16.56 3.76
N GLU A 320 -9.67 16.05 3.93
CA GLU A 320 -8.70 15.74 2.87
C GLU A 320 -8.68 14.23 2.57
N VAL A 321 -8.94 13.41 3.60
CA VAL A 321 -8.94 11.94 3.52
C VAL A 321 -10.16 11.38 4.23
N LEU A 322 -10.94 10.56 3.52
CA LEU A 322 -12.06 9.81 4.07
C LEU A 322 -11.92 8.32 3.74
N GLU A 323 -11.97 7.48 4.76
CA GLU A 323 -11.96 6.03 4.65
C GLU A 323 -13.19 5.48 5.37
N VAL A 324 -14.08 4.77 4.64
CA VAL A 324 -15.39 4.32 5.13
C VAL A 324 -15.72 2.94 4.58
N ARG A 325 -16.79 2.33 5.08
CA ARG A 325 -17.44 1.16 4.49
C ARG A 325 -18.54 1.56 3.51
N ASP A 326 -18.97 0.61 2.67
CA ASP A 326 -20.03 0.79 1.66
C ASP A 326 -21.40 1.14 2.25
N VAL A 327 -21.61 0.92 3.54
CA VAL A 327 -22.80 1.36 4.30
C VAL A 327 -23.04 2.88 4.24
N ILE A 328 -22.03 3.68 3.90
CA ILE A 328 -22.21 5.12 3.65
C ILE A 328 -23.26 5.37 2.55
N GLY A 329 -23.39 4.47 1.59
CA GLY A 329 -24.37 4.51 0.51
C GLY A 329 -24.25 5.72 -0.41
N ASP A 330 -25.13 5.77 -1.42
CA ASP A 330 -25.16 6.89 -2.37
C ASP A 330 -25.48 8.23 -1.66
N ARG A 331 -26.41 8.21 -0.72
CA ARG A 331 -26.80 9.41 0.03
C ARG A 331 -25.63 10.01 0.81
N GLY A 332 -24.83 9.19 1.48
CA GLY A 332 -23.64 9.66 2.18
C GLY A 332 -22.57 10.20 1.22
N LEU A 333 -22.41 9.57 0.05
CA LEU A 333 -21.49 10.07 -0.98
C LEU A 333 -21.95 11.38 -1.62
N GLU A 334 -23.25 11.62 -1.76
CA GLU A 334 -23.80 12.91 -2.19
C GLU A 334 -23.47 14.01 -1.15
N VAL A 335 -23.61 13.71 0.14
CA VAL A 335 -23.22 14.63 1.22
C VAL A 335 -21.70 14.91 1.20
N VAL A 336 -20.87 13.88 0.98
CA VAL A 336 -19.41 14.05 0.79
C VAL A 336 -19.14 15.01 -0.38
N ALA A 337 -19.80 14.80 -1.51
CA ALA A 337 -19.66 15.61 -2.71
C ALA A 337 -20.06 17.08 -2.50
N GLN A 338 -21.05 17.33 -1.67
CA GLN A 338 -21.53 18.67 -1.34
C GLN A 338 -20.62 19.39 -0.34
N THR A 339 -20.07 18.66 0.64
CA THR A 339 -19.40 19.23 1.82
C THR A 339 -17.87 19.20 1.69
N CYS A 340 -17.28 18.07 1.26
CA CYS A 340 -15.84 17.83 1.37
C CYS A 340 -15.07 18.23 0.11
N LYS A 341 -15.04 19.53 -0.20
CA LYS A 341 -14.41 20.06 -1.45
C LYS A 341 -12.89 19.93 -1.50
N LYS A 342 -12.23 19.66 -0.36
CA LYS A 342 -10.77 19.47 -0.26
C LYS A 342 -10.34 18.00 -0.30
N LEU A 343 -11.27 17.09 -0.64
CA LEU A 343 -11.01 15.67 -0.60
C LEU A 343 -10.06 15.26 -1.73
N HIS A 344 -8.88 14.74 -1.36
CA HIS A 344 -7.94 14.14 -2.35
C HIS A 344 -7.91 12.63 -2.25
N ARG A 345 -8.38 12.04 -1.14
CA ARG A 345 -8.39 10.60 -0.97
C ARG A 345 -9.73 10.12 -0.43
N LEU A 346 -10.36 9.24 -1.21
CA LEU A 346 -11.58 8.52 -0.81
C LEU A 346 -11.35 7.03 -0.90
N ARG A 347 -11.69 6.31 0.17
CA ARG A 347 -11.69 4.85 0.20
C ARG A 347 -13.01 4.37 0.78
N VAL A 348 -13.73 3.56 -0.02
CA VAL A 348 -14.97 2.91 0.37
C VAL A 348 -14.75 1.41 0.25
N GLU A 349 -14.63 0.72 1.37
CA GLU A 349 -14.41 -0.73 1.43
C GLU A 349 -15.74 -1.45 1.65
N ARG A 350 -15.76 -2.75 1.32
CA ARG A 350 -16.91 -3.61 1.64
C ARG A 350 -17.03 -3.78 3.15
N GLY A 351 -18.25 -3.73 3.68
CA GLY A 351 -18.56 -4.18 5.03
C GLY A 351 -18.42 -5.70 5.17
N ASP A 352 -18.11 -6.18 6.37
CA ASP A 352 -18.11 -7.62 6.65
C ASP A 352 -19.54 -8.12 6.75
N ASP A 353 -19.89 -9.13 5.95
CA ASP A 353 -21.23 -9.75 5.95
C ASP A 353 -21.52 -10.51 7.27
N ASP A 354 -20.47 -10.87 8.03
CA ASP A 354 -20.56 -11.67 9.26
C ASP A 354 -21.09 -10.92 10.50
N GLN A 355 -21.23 -9.59 10.45
CA GLN A 355 -21.70 -8.79 11.59
C GLN A 355 -23.18 -8.39 11.47
N GLY A 356 -24.03 -9.26 10.93
CA GLY A 356 -25.46 -9.01 10.85
C GLY A 356 -25.73 -7.76 10.05
N GLY A 357 -25.16 -7.72 8.83
CA GLY A 357 -25.28 -6.57 7.94
C GLY A 357 -26.75 -6.18 7.85
N LEU A 358 -27.01 -4.95 8.21
CA LEU A 358 -28.26 -4.31 7.89
C LEU A 358 -28.45 -4.52 6.38
N GLU A 359 -29.39 -5.39 6.00
CA GLU A 359 -29.88 -5.52 4.62
C GLU A 359 -30.59 -4.21 4.21
N ASP A 360 -29.96 -3.10 4.55
CA ASP A 360 -30.53 -1.80 4.27
C ASP A 360 -30.20 -1.48 2.82
N GLU A 361 -31.24 -1.52 1.98
CA GLU A 361 -31.12 -1.07 0.59
C GLU A 361 -30.55 0.36 0.48
N GLN A 362 -30.67 1.17 1.54
CA GLN A 362 -30.17 2.53 1.61
C GLN A 362 -28.65 2.61 1.72
N GLY A 363 -27.97 1.59 2.24
CA GLY A 363 -26.52 1.53 2.41
C GLY A 363 -25.74 1.05 1.18
N ARG A 364 -26.31 1.07 -0.03
CA ARG A 364 -25.61 0.62 -1.24
C ARG A 364 -24.92 1.77 -1.96
N VAL A 365 -23.67 1.55 -2.33
CA VAL A 365 -22.92 2.44 -3.23
C VAL A 365 -23.13 1.98 -4.67
N THR A 366 -23.67 2.89 -5.49
CA THR A 366 -23.96 2.66 -6.89
C THR A 366 -23.34 3.76 -7.78
N GLN A 367 -23.68 3.71 -9.05
CA GLN A 367 -23.33 4.75 -10.01
C GLN A 367 -23.73 6.17 -9.58
N VAL A 368 -24.81 6.32 -8.78
CA VAL A 368 -25.34 7.63 -8.36
C VAL A 368 -24.32 8.33 -7.44
N GLY A 369 -23.88 7.64 -6.40
CA GLY A 369 -22.83 8.15 -5.49
C GLY A 369 -21.51 8.44 -6.21
N LEU A 370 -21.13 7.58 -7.17
CA LEU A 370 -19.92 7.79 -7.97
C LEU A 370 -19.97 9.07 -8.79
N MET A 371 -21.09 9.31 -9.49
CA MET A 371 -21.28 10.54 -10.28
C MET A 371 -21.27 11.78 -9.40
N ALA A 372 -21.92 11.73 -8.24
CA ALA A 372 -21.93 12.84 -7.28
C ALA A 372 -20.50 13.18 -6.82
N VAL A 373 -19.71 12.18 -6.41
CA VAL A 373 -18.31 12.36 -5.97
C VAL A 373 -17.43 12.89 -7.10
N ALA A 374 -17.56 12.34 -8.32
CA ALA A 374 -16.78 12.80 -9.46
C ALA A 374 -16.99 14.30 -9.73
N GLN A 375 -18.25 14.75 -9.66
CA GLN A 375 -18.61 16.16 -9.89
C GLN A 375 -18.25 17.06 -8.69
N GLY A 376 -18.40 16.53 -7.47
CA GLY A 376 -18.29 17.32 -6.24
C GLY A 376 -16.89 17.43 -5.66
N CYS A 377 -15.97 16.49 -5.99
CA CYS A 377 -14.60 16.41 -5.44
C CYS A 377 -13.54 16.45 -6.57
N PRO A 378 -13.31 17.59 -7.22
CA PRO A 378 -12.43 17.69 -8.41
C PRO A 378 -10.95 17.45 -8.09
N ASP A 379 -10.53 17.61 -6.85
CA ASP A 379 -9.14 17.45 -6.41
C ASP A 379 -8.79 16.00 -6.02
N LEU A 380 -9.69 15.05 -6.28
CA LEU A 380 -9.51 13.66 -5.91
C LEU A 380 -8.34 13.03 -6.70
N GLU A 381 -7.32 12.57 -5.97
CA GLU A 381 -6.11 11.92 -6.50
C GLU A 381 -6.13 10.41 -6.33
N TYR A 382 -6.71 9.93 -5.25
CA TYR A 382 -6.86 8.52 -4.92
C TYR A 382 -8.33 8.19 -4.68
N TRP A 383 -8.83 7.21 -5.41
CA TRP A 383 -10.20 6.72 -5.24
C TRP A 383 -10.23 5.20 -5.30
N ALA A 384 -10.58 4.57 -4.19
CA ALA A 384 -10.84 3.14 -4.12
C ALA A 384 -12.29 2.94 -3.67
N VAL A 385 -13.08 2.14 -4.40
CA VAL A 385 -14.49 1.97 -4.12
C VAL A 385 -14.97 0.55 -4.44
N HIS A 386 -15.79 0.02 -3.54
CA HIS A 386 -16.62 -1.16 -3.76
C HIS A 386 -18.02 -0.70 -4.12
N VAL A 387 -18.56 -1.19 -5.23
CA VAL A 387 -19.87 -0.79 -5.75
C VAL A 387 -20.77 -2.00 -6.03
N SER A 388 -22.07 -1.82 -5.85
CA SER A 388 -23.07 -2.85 -6.16
C SER A 388 -23.57 -2.74 -7.60
N ASP A 389 -23.53 -1.54 -8.19
CA ASP A 389 -23.96 -1.25 -9.55
C ASP A 389 -23.09 -0.17 -10.18
N ILE A 390 -22.86 -0.26 -11.49
CA ILE A 390 -22.03 0.67 -12.26
C ILE A 390 -22.49 0.71 -13.72
N THR A 391 -22.38 1.88 -14.35
CA THR A 391 -22.72 2.08 -15.77
C THR A 391 -21.59 2.73 -16.55
N ASN A 392 -21.66 2.63 -17.88
CA ASN A 392 -20.75 3.36 -18.77
C ASN A 392 -20.78 4.87 -18.53
N VAL A 393 -21.96 5.44 -18.24
CA VAL A 393 -22.16 6.87 -17.96
C VAL A 393 -21.41 7.30 -16.68
N ALA A 394 -21.44 6.48 -15.64
CA ALA A 394 -20.72 6.80 -14.40
C ALA A 394 -19.18 6.80 -14.61
N LEU A 395 -18.66 5.84 -15.36
CA LEU A 395 -17.24 5.79 -15.70
C LEU A 395 -16.82 6.98 -16.61
N GLU A 396 -17.69 7.39 -17.54
CA GLU A 396 -17.50 8.59 -18.36
C GLU A 396 -17.48 9.86 -17.51
N ALA A 397 -18.38 9.98 -16.54
CA ALA A 397 -18.40 11.10 -15.58
C ALA A 397 -17.08 11.18 -14.78
N ILE A 398 -16.56 10.04 -14.29
CA ILE A 398 -15.24 10.00 -13.63
C ILE A 398 -14.16 10.51 -14.59
N GLY A 399 -14.12 10.04 -15.82
CA GLY A 399 -13.17 10.50 -16.84
C GLY A 399 -13.30 11.98 -17.17
N THR A 400 -14.50 12.54 -17.05
CA THR A 400 -14.79 13.94 -17.36
C THR A 400 -14.35 14.87 -16.23
N PHE A 401 -14.63 14.54 -14.99
CA PHE A 401 -14.49 15.44 -13.85
C PHE A 401 -13.25 15.18 -13.00
N SER A 402 -12.78 13.93 -12.85
CA SER A 402 -11.69 13.57 -11.95
C SER A 402 -10.30 13.64 -12.61
N LYS A 403 -9.90 14.83 -13.08
CA LYS A 403 -8.65 15.03 -13.86
C LYS A 403 -7.36 14.87 -13.05
N ASN A 404 -7.44 14.94 -11.73
CA ASN A 404 -6.29 14.78 -10.84
C ASN A 404 -6.05 13.34 -10.41
N LEU A 405 -6.91 12.40 -10.83
CA LEU A 405 -6.89 11.02 -10.41
C LEU A 405 -5.59 10.31 -10.83
N ASN A 406 -4.87 9.82 -9.83
CA ASN A 406 -3.58 9.14 -9.96
C ASN A 406 -3.70 7.63 -9.65
N ASP A 407 -4.55 7.26 -8.70
CA ASP A 407 -4.82 5.88 -8.28
C ASP A 407 -6.35 5.66 -8.27
N PHE A 408 -6.85 4.84 -9.18
CA PHE A 408 -8.26 4.48 -9.25
C PHE A 408 -8.43 2.98 -9.09
N ARG A 409 -9.33 2.57 -8.19
CA ARG A 409 -9.65 1.18 -7.91
C ARG A 409 -11.15 1.01 -7.76
N LEU A 410 -11.71 0.15 -8.58
CA LEU A 410 -13.11 -0.23 -8.52
C LEU A 410 -13.23 -1.74 -8.36
N VAL A 411 -14.05 -2.14 -7.40
CA VAL A 411 -14.49 -3.53 -7.22
C VAL A 411 -16.00 -3.55 -7.36
N LEU A 412 -16.49 -4.25 -8.37
CA LEU A 412 -17.90 -4.50 -8.55
C LEU A 412 -18.28 -5.75 -7.75
N LEU A 413 -19.09 -5.56 -6.71
CA LEU A 413 -19.53 -6.64 -5.83
C LEU A 413 -20.41 -7.63 -6.58
N ASP A 414 -20.23 -8.91 -6.29
CA ASP A 414 -21.10 -9.96 -6.81
C ASP A 414 -22.36 -10.04 -5.95
N ARG A 415 -23.34 -9.22 -6.27
CA ARG A 415 -24.69 -9.25 -5.70
C ARG A 415 -25.65 -9.64 -6.84
N GLU A 416 -26.75 -10.29 -6.55
CA GLU A 416 -27.75 -10.77 -7.54
C GLU A 416 -28.47 -9.63 -8.30
N VAL A 417 -27.86 -8.47 -8.39
CA VAL A 417 -28.41 -7.32 -9.11
C VAL A 417 -28.07 -7.44 -10.60
N HIS A 418 -29.08 -7.46 -11.45
CA HIS A 418 -28.88 -7.41 -12.89
C HIS A 418 -28.40 -6.01 -13.31
N ILE A 419 -27.19 -5.92 -13.84
CA ILE A 419 -26.64 -4.67 -14.39
C ILE A 419 -26.98 -4.63 -15.89
N ALA A 420 -27.84 -3.71 -16.26
CA ALA A 420 -28.36 -3.63 -17.65
C ALA A 420 -27.36 -3.06 -18.65
N ASP A 421 -26.35 -2.30 -18.19
CA ASP A 421 -25.41 -1.53 -19.02
C ASP A 421 -24.05 -2.23 -19.19
N LEU A 422 -24.07 -3.55 -19.41
CA LEU A 422 -22.86 -4.32 -19.71
C LEU A 422 -22.73 -4.58 -21.22
N PRO A 423 -21.51 -4.63 -21.78
CA PRO A 423 -20.21 -4.43 -21.14
C PRO A 423 -19.84 -2.96 -20.90
N LEU A 424 -18.94 -2.71 -19.95
CA LEU A 424 -18.46 -1.38 -19.53
C LEU A 424 -17.33 -0.82 -20.43
N ASP A 425 -17.21 -1.32 -21.64
CA ASP A 425 -16.09 -1.03 -22.55
C ASP A 425 -15.95 0.46 -22.86
N ASN A 426 -17.08 1.11 -23.20
CA ASN A 426 -17.10 2.53 -23.55
C ASN A 426 -16.80 3.43 -22.34
N GLY A 427 -17.34 3.09 -21.18
CA GLY A 427 -17.08 3.80 -19.93
C GLY A 427 -15.60 3.73 -19.53
N VAL A 428 -15.00 2.54 -19.59
CA VAL A 428 -13.57 2.35 -19.32
C VAL A 428 -12.72 3.13 -20.31
N ARG A 429 -13.08 3.13 -21.60
CA ARG A 429 -12.42 3.97 -22.62
C ARG A 429 -12.48 5.44 -22.25
N ALA A 430 -13.64 5.96 -21.88
CA ALA A 430 -13.84 7.37 -21.52
C ALA A 430 -13.05 7.74 -20.26
N LEU A 431 -13.09 6.90 -19.23
CA LEU A 431 -12.33 7.08 -18.00
C LEU A 431 -10.83 7.19 -18.27
N LEU A 432 -10.24 6.22 -18.99
CA LEU A 432 -8.80 6.18 -19.25
C LEU A 432 -8.34 7.32 -20.17
N ARG A 433 -9.16 7.76 -21.10
CA ARG A 433 -8.88 8.96 -21.91
C ARG A 433 -8.93 10.25 -21.10
N GLY A 434 -9.82 10.31 -20.12
CA GLY A 434 -10.04 11.49 -19.30
C GLY A 434 -9.03 11.66 -18.17
N CYS A 435 -8.65 10.56 -17.49
CA CYS A 435 -7.75 10.56 -16.33
C CYS A 435 -6.29 10.37 -16.76
N THR A 436 -5.71 11.37 -17.41
CA THR A 436 -4.36 11.30 -18.02
C THR A 436 -3.20 11.20 -17.01
N LYS A 437 -3.45 11.53 -15.74
CA LYS A 437 -2.46 11.42 -14.65
C LYS A 437 -2.43 10.03 -14.02
N LEU A 438 -3.30 9.11 -14.45
CA LEU A 438 -3.50 7.81 -13.82
C LEU A 438 -2.22 6.95 -13.90
N ARG A 439 -1.72 6.55 -12.73
CA ARG A 439 -0.54 5.70 -12.56
C ARG A 439 -0.88 4.31 -12.07
N ARG A 440 -2.01 4.18 -11.38
CA ARG A 440 -2.53 2.92 -10.88
C ARG A 440 -3.98 2.76 -11.28
N PHE A 441 -4.28 1.61 -11.85
CA PHE A 441 -5.62 1.25 -12.27
C PHE A 441 -5.94 -0.16 -11.77
N ALA A 442 -6.97 -0.30 -10.95
CA ALA A 442 -7.48 -1.60 -10.51
C ALA A 442 -8.96 -1.69 -10.86
N PHE A 443 -9.32 -2.74 -11.61
CA PHE A 443 -10.67 -2.95 -12.09
C PHE A 443 -11.02 -4.42 -11.91
N TYR A 444 -11.76 -4.71 -10.84
CA TYR A 444 -12.22 -6.05 -10.51
C TYR A 444 -13.74 -6.07 -10.70
N VAL A 445 -14.20 -6.80 -11.71
CA VAL A 445 -15.60 -6.77 -12.14
C VAL A 445 -16.19 -8.18 -12.20
N ARG A 446 -17.45 -8.31 -12.59
CA ARG A 446 -18.10 -9.60 -12.85
C ARG A 446 -17.68 -10.14 -14.21
N PRO A 447 -17.71 -11.47 -14.41
CA PRO A 447 -17.51 -12.06 -15.72
C PRO A 447 -18.42 -11.43 -16.79
N GLY A 448 -17.86 -11.07 -17.94
CA GLY A 448 -18.58 -10.40 -19.03
C GLY A 448 -18.77 -8.89 -18.88
N ALA A 449 -18.39 -8.30 -17.73
CA ALA A 449 -18.52 -6.86 -17.54
C ALA A 449 -17.47 -6.04 -18.31
N LEU A 450 -16.34 -6.62 -18.69
CA LEU A 450 -15.37 -6.02 -19.61
C LEU A 450 -15.03 -7.03 -20.69
N SER A 451 -15.31 -6.70 -21.95
CA SER A 451 -15.06 -7.58 -23.09
C SER A 451 -13.62 -7.49 -23.61
N ASP A 452 -13.29 -8.25 -24.65
CA ASP A 452 -12.00 -8.15 -25.35
C ASP A 452 -11.81 -6.77 -26.00
N ILE A 453 -12.88 -6.11 -26.40
CA ILE A 453 -12.85 -4.72 -26.91
C ILE A 453 -12.46 -3.78 -25.78
N GLY A 454 -13.05 -3.96 -24.60
CA GLY A 454 -12.68 -3.19 -23.39
C GLY A 454 -11.23 -3.39 -23.01
N LEU A 455 -10.71 -4.63 -23.06
CA LEU A 455 -9.28 -4.90 -22.84
C LEU A 455 -8.37 -4.19 -23.87
N ASN A 456 -8.76 -4.17 -25.13
CA ASN A 456 -8.02 -3.40 -26.15
C ASN A 456 -8.00 -1.90 -25.80
N TYR A 457 -9.11 -1.31 -25.35
CA TYR A 457 -9.15 0.08 -24.89
C TYR A 457 -8.27 0.31 -23.66
N VAL A 458 -8.24 -0.64 -22.70
CA VAL A 458 -7.29 -0.56 -21.56
C VAL A 458 -5.85 -0.51 -22.07
N GLY A 459 -5.47 -1.35 -23.02
CA GLY A 459 -4.15 -1.32 -23.65
C GLY A 459 -3.84 0.02 -24.32
N GLU A 460 -4.75 0.51 -25.15
CA GLU A 460 -4.55 1.71 -25.97
C GLU A 460 -4.44 3.00 -25.14
N PHE A 461 -5.28 3.15 -24.10
CA PHE A 461 -5.42 4.42 -23.36
C PHE A 461 -4.64 4.45 -22.04
N SER A 462 -4.09 3.34 -21.53
CA SER A 462 -3.32 3.29 -20.28
C SER A 462 -1.83 3.63 -20.45
N LYS A 463 -1.50 4.70 -21.17
CA LYS A 463 -0.10 5.03 -21.51
C LYS A 463 0.78 5.40 -20.31
N THR A 464 0.19 5.99 -19.27
CA THR A 464 0.88 6.44 -18.05
C THR A 464 0.77 5.45 -16.90
N VAL A 465 -0.10 4.43 -17.03
CA VAL A 465 -0.34 3.45 -15.98
C VAL A 465 0.85 2.53 -15.80
N ARG A 466 1.33 2.43 -14.56
CA ARG A 466 2.49 1.62 -14.16
C ARG A 466 2.12 0.39 -13.36
N TYR A 467 1.02 0.45 -12.65
CA TYR A 467 0.45 -0.66 -11.89
C TYR A 467 -0.97 -0.91 -12.34
N MET A 468 -1.28 -2.16 -12.66
CA MET A 468 -2.63 -2.58 -13.06
C MET A 468 -3.03 -3.86 -12.35
N LEU A 469 -4.28 -3.90 -11.88
CA LEU A 469 -4.95 -5.11 -11.43
C LEU A 469 -6.25 -5.23 -12.22
N LEU A 470 -6.44 -6.37 -12.89
CA LEU A 470 -7.66 -6.68 -13.63
C LEU A 470 -8.22 -8.01 -13.13
N GLY A 471 -9.52 -8.05 -12.87
CA GLY A 471 -10.20 -9.28 -12.42
C GLY A 471 -11.47 -9.56 -13.21
N ASN A 472 -11.67 -10.81 -13.59
CA ASN A 472 -12.81 -11.29 -14.38
C ASN A 472 -13.01 -10.53 -15.70
N VAL A 473 -11.94 -10.18 -16.40
CA VAL A 473 -11.97 -9.37 -17.62
C VAL A 473 -11.62 -10.18 -18.86
N GLY A 474 -12.19 -9.77 -20.00
CA GLY A 474 -11.99 -10.42 -21.29
C GLY A 474 -12.77 -11.72 -21.44
N GLY A 475 -12.92 -12.18 -22.67
CA GLY A 475 -13.58 -13.43 -23.04
C GLY A 475 -12.66 -14.44 -23.72
N SER A 476 -11.51 -13.97 -24.22
CA SER A 476 -10.60 -14.79 -25.02
C SER A 476 -9.13 -14.38 -24.91
N ASP A 477 -8.25 -15.23 -25.38
CA ASP A 477 -6.82 -14.97 -25.50
C ASP A 477 -6.50 -13.77 -26.40
N ASP A 478 -7.31 -13.50 -27.42
CA ASP A 478 -7.14 -12.36 -28.33
C ASP A 478 -7.28 -11.02 -27.60
N GLY A 479 -8.18 -10.95 -26.63
CA GLY A 479 -8.35 -9.76 -25.77
C GLY A 479 -7.07 -9.43 -24.99
N LEU A 480 -6.42 -10.44 -24.39
CA LEU A 480 -5.14 -10.24 -23.67
C LEU A 480 -4.01 -9.83 -24.61
N LEU A 481 -3.94 -10.42 -25.81
CA LEU A 481 -2.94 -10.04 -26.80
C LEU A 481 -3.14 -8.62 -27.33
N ALA A 482 -4.39 -8.19 -27.51
CA ALA A 482 -4.71 -6.81 -27.88
C ALA A 482 -4.31 -5.83 -26.78
N PHE A 483 -4.62 -6.13 -25.52
CA PHE A 483 -4.17 -5.38 -24.35
C PHE A 483 -2.65 -5.25 -24.29
N ALA A 484 -1.92 -6.34 -24.50
CA ALA A 484 -0.47 -6.37 -24.32
C ALA A 484 0.32 -5.56 -25.37
N ARG A 485 -0.29 -5.25 -26.52
CA ARG A 485 0.30 -4.33 -27.54
C ARG A 485 0.37 -2.88 -27.09
N GLY A 486 -0.44 -2.52 -26.08
CA GLY A 486 -0.47 -1.21 -25.46
C GLY A 486 0.36 -1.15 -24.16
N CYS A 487 -0.01 -0.26 -23.25
CA CYS A 487 0.55 -0.12 -21.91
C CYS A 487 2.10 0.01 -21.85
N PRO A 488 2.72 0.98 -22.55
CA PRO A 488 4.17 1.09 -22.66
C PRO A 488 4.89 1.31 -21.32
N SER A 489 4.20 1.87 -20.33
CA SER A 489 4.74 2.19 -19.01
C SER A 489 4.45 1.13 -17.95
N LEU A 490 3.75 0.05 -18.28
CA LEU A 490 3.25 -0.93 -17.32
C LEU A 490 4.39 -1.75 -16.72
N GLN A 491 4.60 -1.61 -15.42
CA GLN A 491 5.67 -2.30 -14.69
C GLN A 491 5.16 -3.46 -13.83
N LYS A 492 3.92 -3.34 -13.34
CA LYS A 492 3.30 -4.35 -12.51
C LYS A 492 1.90 -4.66 -13.01
N LEU A 493 1.67 -5.95 -13.31
CA LEU A 493 0.37 -6.49 -13.73
C LEU A 493 -0.06 -7.57 -12.75
N GLU A 494 -1.29 -7.48 -12.28
CA GLU A 494 -1.98 -8.51 -11.52
C GLU A 494 -3.27 -8.88 -12.27
N LEU A 495 -3.43 -10.16 -12.59
CA LEU A 495 -4.63 -10.71 -13.23
C LEU A 495 -5.30 -11.70 -12.29
N ARG A 496 -6.61 -11.61 -12.12
CA ARG A 496 -7.38 -12.49 -11.23
C ARG A 496 -8.58 -13.08 -11.96
N SER A 497 -8.78 -14.38 -11.77
CA SER A 497 -9.96 -15.10 -12.28
C SER A 497 -10.24 -14.82 -13.77
N CYS A 498 -9.21 -14.86 -14.60
CA CYS A 498 -9.29 -14.60 -16.05
C CYS A 498 -9.20 -15.90 -16.85
N CYS A 499 -9.82 -15.93 -18.03
CA CYS A 499 -9.96 -17.15 -18.86
C CYS A 499 -8.76 -17.42 -19.78
N PHE A 500 -7.63 -16.74 -19.59
CA PHE A 500 -6.48 -16.81 -20.49
C PHE A 500 -5.67 -18.10 -20.35
N THR A 501 -5.08 -18.56 -21.46
CA THR A 501 -4.20 -19.71 -21.46
C THR A 501 -2.76 -19.32 -21.04
N GLU A 502 -1.99 -20.31 -20.55
CA GLU A 502 -0.57 -20.14 -20.19
C GLU A 502 0.26 -19.57 -21.34
N ARG A 503 0.03 -20.08 -22.55
CA ARG A 503 0.74 -19.64 -23.74
C ARG A 503 0.47 -18.15 -24.01
N THR A 504 -0.75 -17.72 -23.92
CA THR A 504 -1.10 -16.32 -24.16
C THR A 504 -0.57 -15.40 -23.06
N LEU A 505 -0.60 -15.83 -21.80
CA LEU A 505 0.05 -15.11 -20.70
C LEU A 505 1.56 -14.92 -20.96
N ALA A 506 2.24 -15.95 -21.44
CA ALA A 506 3.67 -15.87 -21.78
C ALA A 506 3.93 -14.88 -22.91
N VAL A 507 3.16 -14.92 -23.99
CA VAL A 507 3.27 -13.99 -25.12
C VAL A 507 2.98 -12.54 -24.67
N ALA A 508 1.92 -12.33 -23.92
CA ALA A 508 1.55 -11.01 -23.40
C ALA A 508 2.64 -10.43 -22.48
N ALA A 509 3.18 -11.25 -21.59
CA ALA A 509 4.29 -10.85 -20.74
C ALA A 509 5.54 -10.44 -21.55
N LEU A 510 5.81 -11.09 -22.68
CA LEU A 510 6.93 -10.73 -23.59
C LEU A 510 6.67 -9.41 -24.34
N GLN A 511 5.44 -9.13 -24.72
CA GLN A 511 5.07 -7.89 -25.42
C GLN A 511 5.15 -6.66 -24.49
N LEU A 512 4.83 -6.81 -23.21
CA LEU A 512 4.88 -5.74 -22.20
C LEU A 512 6.34 -5.46 -21.77
N LYS A 513 7.08 -4.70 -22.57
CA LYS A 513 8.54 -4.48 -22.43
C LYS A 513 8.95 -3.86 -21.09
N SER A 514 8.11 -3.01 -20.51
CA SER A 514 8.37 -2.35 -19.22
C SER A 514 8.02 -3.21 -18.01
N LEU A 515 7.39 -4.36 -18.22
CA LEU A 515 6.92 -5.24 -17.14
C LEU A 515 8.08 -5.75 -16.29
N ARG A 516 7.94 -5.65 -14.96
CA ARG A 516 8.90 -6.13 -13.96
C ARG A 516 8.29 -7.07 -12.95
N TYR A 517 6.96 -7.17 -12.93
CA TYR A 517 6.22 -8.01 -12.01
C TYR A 517 4.91 -8.44 -12.66
N LEU A 518 4.64 -9.72 -12.64
CA LEU A 518 3.39 -10.34 -13.08
C LEU A 518 2.92 -11.31 -12.01
N TRP A 519 1.69 -11.16 -11.57
CA TRP A 519 1.01 -12.17 -10.76
C TRP A 519 -0.32 -12.52 -11.41
N VAL A 520 -0.59 -13.80 -11.56
CA VAL A 520 -1.83 -14.30 -12.18
C VAL A 520 -2.42 -15.38 -11.29
N GLN A 521 -3.70 -15.28 -11.03
CA GLN A 521 -4.51 -16.27 -10.33
C GLN A 521 -5.69 -16.65 -11.21
N GLY A 522 -5.99 -17.96 -11.27
CA GLY A 522 -7.20 -18.42 -11.94
C GLY A 522 -7.15 -18.27 -13.45
N TYR A 523 -6.10 -18.81 -14.05
CA TYR A 523 -5.95 -18.94 -15.49
C TYR A 523 -6.17 -20.41 -15.93
N LYS A 524 -6.27 -20.65 -17.23
CA LYS A 524 -6.33 -22.01 -17.79
C LYS A 524 -4.94 -22.65 -17.72
N ALA A 525 -4.66 -23.31 -16.59
CA ALA A 525 -3.40 -23.98 -16.34
C ALA A 525 -3.29 -25.27 -17.17
N SER A 526 -2.12 -25.53 -17.74
CA SER A 526 -1.76 -26.83 -18.29
C SER A 526 -1.36 -27.77 -17.15
N SER A 527 -1.44 -29.08 -17.37
CA SER A 527 -1.02 -30.07 -16.36
C SER A 527 0.48 -30.01 -16.00
N THR A 528 1.29 -29.39 -16.83
CA THR A 528 2.76 -29.37 -16.73
C THR A 528 3.35 -27.99 -16.47
N GLY A 529 2.60 -26.90 -16.64
CA GLY A 529 3.11 -25.53 -16.53
C GLY A 529 4.20 -25.18 -17.55
N THR A 530 4.40 -26.03 -18.58
CA THR A 530 5.52 -25.88 -19.52
C THR A 530 5.43 -24.64 -20.39
N ASP A 531 4.22 -24.19 -20.70
CA ASP A 531 4.02 -22.98 -21.52
C ASP A 531 4.44 -21.70 -20.78
N LEU A 532 4.42 -21.71 -19.44
CA LEU A 532 4.93 -20.59 -18.63
C LEU A 532 6.43 -20.37 -18.81
N MET A 533 7.17 -21.42 -19.20
CA MET A 533 8.58 -21.31 -19.50
C MET A 533 8.88 -20.38 -20.67
N ALA A 534 7.91 -20.15 -21.57
CA ALA A 534 8.04 -19.16 -22.64
C ALA A 534 8.14 -17.71 -22.12
N MET A 535 7.75 -17.43 -20.86
CA MET A 535 7.97 -16.12 -20.22
C MET A 535 9.43 -15.90 -19.82
N VAL A 536 10.28 -16.91 -19.87
CA VAL A 536 11.66 -16.80 -19.40
C VAL A 536 12.39 -15.71 -20.19
N ARG A 537 12.84 -14.71 -19.45
CA ARG A 537 13.71 -13.64 -19.94
C ARG A 537 14.96 -13.59 -19.08
N PRO A 538 16.05 -13.00 -19.55
CA PRO A 538 17.18 -12.71 -18.68
C PRO A 538 16.71 -11.95 -17.43
N PHE A 539 17.15 -12.39 -16.26
CA PHE A 539 16.83 -11.80 -14.96
C PHE A 539 15.36 -11.94 -14.50
N TRP A 540 14.61 -12.93 -15.00
CA TRP A 540 13.26 -13.22 -14.53
C TRP A 540 13.25 -14.50 -13.68
N ASN A 541 12.63 -14.40 -12.50
CA ASN A 541 12.23 -15.55 -11.70
C ASN A 541 10.75 -15.81 -11.97
N ILE A 542 10.39 -17.08 -12.17
CA ILE A 542 9.02 -17.52 -12.36
C ILE A 542 8.74 -18.58 -11.29
N GLU A 543 7.70 -18.37 -10.53
CA GLU A 543 7.27 -19.24 -9.43
C GLU A 543 5.83 -19.71 -9.70
N PHE A 544 5.64 -21.01 -9.79
CA PHE A 544 4.32 -21.62 -9.80
C PHE A 544 3.93 -21.94 -8.37
N ILE A 545 2.73 -21.50 -7.97
CA ILE A 545 2.17 -21.74 -6.64
C ILE A 545 0.98 -22.68 -6.81
N ALA A 546 1.15 -23.92 -6.33
CA ALA A 546 0.12 -24.93 -6.42
C ALA A 546 -1.10 -24.56 -5.55
N PRO A 547 -2.33 -24.89 -5.96
CA PRO A 547 -3.51 -24.69 -5.13
C PRO A 547 -3.40 -25.54 -3.85
N ASN A 548 -3.83 -24.95 -2.74
CA ASN A 548 -3.86 -25.66 -1.46
C ASN A 548 -4.85 -26.83 -1.53
N GLN A 549 -4.37 -28.07 -1.35
CA GLN A 549 -5.20 -29.28 -1.44
C GLN A 549 -6.07 -29.50 -0.18
N SER A 550 -5.86 -28.76 0.90
CA SER A 550 -6.45 -29.02 2.21
C SER A 550 -7.73 -28.22 2.51
N GLU A 551 -8.10 -27.24 1.70
CA GLU A 551 -9.37 -26.51 1.86
C GLU A 551 -10.17 -26.57 0.57
N PRO A 552 -11.46 -26.94 0.62
CA PRO A 552 -12.37 -26.81 -0.52
C PRO A 552 -12.73 -25.34 -0.70
N CYS A 553 -11.76 -24.54 -1.10
CA CYS A 553 -12.02 -23.16 -1.52
C CYS A 553 -12.38 -23.18 -3.01
N PRO A 554 -13.49 -22.57 -3.43
CA PRO A 554 -13.80 -22.42 -4.88
C PRO A 554 -12.69 -21.66 -5.63
N GLU A 555 -11.74 -21.09 -4.92
CA GLU A 555 -10.61 -20.33 -5.43
C GLU A 555 -9.28 -21.11 -5.48
N GLY A 556 -9.29 -22.43 -5.31
CA GLY A 556 -8.09 -23.30 -5.42
C GLY A 556 -7.48 -23.35 -6.83
N GLN A 557 -7.25 -22.20 -7.42
CA GLN A 557 -6.76 -22.04 -8.77
C GLN A 557 -5.25 -21.85 -8.78
N ALA A 558 -4.59 -22.46 -9.75
CA ALA A 558 -3.16 -22.31 -9.96
C ALA A 558 -2.78 -20.82 -10.07
N GLN A 559 -1.63 -20.48 -9.47
CA GLN A 559 -1.10 -19.13 -9.51
C GLN A 559 0.31 -19.15 -10.09
N VAL A 560 0.64 -18.08 -10.79
CA VAL A 560 2.01 -17.83 -11.24
C VAL A 560 2.46 -16.44 -10.80
N LEU A 561 3.66 -16.40 -10.23
CA LEU A 561 4.35 -15.16 -9.87
C LEU A 561 5.63 -15.08 -10.70
N ALA A 562 5.77 -14.04 -11.50
CA ALA A 562 6.98 -13.77 -12.25
C ALA A 562 7.48 -12.36 -11.94
N TYR A 563 8.78 -12.22 -11.69
CA TYR A 563 9.36 -10.93 -11.34
C TYR A 563 10.81 -10.79 -11.79
N TYR A 564 11.18 -9.56 -12.09
CA TYR A 564 12.55 -9.21 -12.47
C TYR A 564 13.46 -9.26 -11.24
N SER A 565 14.57 -9.98 -11.35
CA SER A 565 15.55 -10.16 -10.27
C SER A 565 16.98 -10.09 -10.80
N LEU A 566 17.76 -9.20 -10.23
CA LEU A 566 19.21 -9.15 -10.38
C LEU A 566 19.93 -10.01 -9.33
N ALA A 567 19.20 -10.56 -8.37
CA ALA A 567 19.73 -11.46 -7.35
C ALA A 567 19.91 -12.90 -7.87
N GLY A 568 19.30 -13.22 -9.03
CA GLY A 568 19.21 -14.58 -9.51
C GLY A 568 18.04 -15.35 -8.90
N ALA A 569 18.09 -16.67 -8.98
CA ALA A 569 17.09 -17.55 -8.40
C ALA A 569 17.11 -17.49 -6.87
N ARG A 570 15.94 -17.56 -6.26
CA ARG A 570 15.86 -17.63 -4.79
C ARG A 570 16.04 -19.08 -4.32
N THR A 571 16.61 -19.23 -3.14
CA THR A 571 16.94 -20.53 -2.53
C THR A 571 16.04 -20.90 -1.35
N ASP A 572 15.15 -20.01 -0.93
CA ASP A 572 14.26 -20.13 0.23
C ASP A 572 12.80 -20.42 -0.17
N CYS A 573 12.59 -21.07 -1.33
CA CYS A 573 11.24 -21.48 -1.75
C CYS A 573 10.72 -22.61 -0.87
N PRO A 574 9.49 -22.46 -0.29
CA PRO A 574 8.84 -23.59 0.37
C PRO A 574 8.39 -24.66 -0.65
N MET A 575 8.00 -25.83 -0.16
CA MET A 575 7.55 -26.93 -1.01
C MET A 575 6.29 -26.60 -1.84
N SER A 576 5.48 -25.65 -1.38
CA SER A 576 4.28 -25.17 -2.06
C SER A 576 4.59 -24.25 -3.26
N VAL A 577 5.84 -23.84 -3.44
CA VAL A 577 6.30 -22.94 -4.50
C VAL A 577 7.31 -23.63 -5.40
N ILE A 578 6.95 -23.82 -6.65
CA ILE A 578 7.80 -24.49 -7.65
C ILE A 578 8.46 -23.42 -8.52
N PRO A 579 9.76 -23.17 -8.34
CA PRO A 579 10.49 -22.27 -9.23
C PRO A 579 10.68 -22.94 -10.61
N LEU A 580 10.33 -22.21 -11.66
CA LEU A 580 10.52 -22.64 -13.03
C LEU A 580 11.84 -22.05 -13.55
N TYR A 581 12.80 -22.92 -13.87
CA TYR A 581 14.08 -22.54 -14.46
C TYR A 581 14.15 -22.96 -15.92
N PRO A 582 14.87 -22.21 -16.79
CA PRO A 582 15.24 -22.73 -18.08
C PRO A 582 16.04 -24.03 -17.84
N SER A 583 15.62 -25.09 -18.45
CA SER A 583 16.47 -26.29 -18.52
C SER A 583 17.81 -25.86 -19.12
N VAL A 584 18.87 -25.87 -18.32
CA VAL A 584 20.22 -25.76 -18.85
C VAL A 584 20.38 -26.98 -19.73
N GLY A 585 20.31 -26.77 -21.04
CA GLY A 585 20.46 -27.85 -22.00
C GLY A 585 21.76 -28.59 -21.70
N SER A 586 21.62 -29.89 -21.42
CA SER A 586 22.69 -30.86 -21.35
C SER A 586 23.40 -30.98 -22.70
#